data_91c6f8fa10a31672aaa4b6a777ccb1ae
#
_entry.id   91c6f8fa10a31672aaa4b6a777ccb1ae
#
_cell.length_a   1.000
_cell.length_b   1.000
_cell.length_c   1.000
_cell.angle_alpha   90.00
_cell.angle_beta   90.00
_cell.angle_gamma   90.00
#
_symmetry.space_group_name_H-M   'P 1'
#
loop_
_entity.id
_entity.type
_entity.pdbx_description
1 polymer ?
#
loop_
_entity_poly.entity_id
_entity_poly.type
_entity_poly.pdbx_seq_one_letter_code
_entity_poly.pdbx_strand_id
1 'polypeptide(L)'
;MKVGKVKGTPEGGMDVMFPTTHDISPNSLDVCLQTLQNILESGNTVLITSKPHFDCIRHICAVFHPHNRGGTNQIMFRFSIGAMNNFILGYWDRDAPKFQERLDALKLAHDEGFRTSISVEPCLDTANVVNMFYALKPHVTNSIWIGKMNKVRHRVMIVTEEDEHMVRLIEEGQTDEWVKKIYEALKEEVLVRWKESYKQVLGLPLAEEEGADA
;
A
#
# COMPACT_ATOMS: atom_id res chain seq x y z
N MET A 1 10.56 -20.63 -6.58
CA MET A 1 9.19 -20.09 -6.61
C MET A 1 8.47 -20.70 -7.82
N LYS A 2 7.29 -21.31 -7.65
CA LYS A 2 6.54 -21.80 -8.81
C LYS A 2 5.83 -20.59 -9.43
N VAL A 3 6.28 -20.15 -10.60
CA VAL A 3 5.54 -19.19 -11.41
C VAL A 3 4.27 -19.89 -11.86
N GLY A 4 3.14 -19.53 -11.26
CA GLY A 4 1.85 -20.02 -11.72
C GLY A 4 1.63 -19.56 -13.16
N LYS A 5 1.15 -20.44 -14.03
CA LYS A 5 0.69 -20.03 -15.36
C LYS A 5 -0.39 -18.97 -15.19
N VAL A 6 -0.10 -17.75 -15.61
CA VAL A 6 -1.13 -16.72 -15.78
C VAL A 6 -2.07 -17.25 -16.86
N LYS A 7 -3.34 -17.49 -16.53
CA LYS A 7 -4.33 -17.93 -17.52
C LYS A 7 -4.48 -16.79 -18.52
N GLY A 8 -4.34 -17.12 -19.79
CA GLY A 8 -4.71 -16.21 -20.87
C GLY A 8 -6.16 -15.77 -20.70
N THR A 9 -6.40 -14.49 -20.83
CA THR A 9 -7.68 -13.86 -20.54
C THR A 9 -8.60 -13.87 -21.75
N PRO A 10 -9.92 -13.92 -21.52
CA PRO A 10 -10.90 -13.47 -22.51
C PRO A 10 -10.62 -12.00 -22.88
N GLU A 11 -11.14 -11.55 -24.02
CA GLU A 11 -11.06 -10.16 -24.45
C GLU A 11 -11.31 -9.20 -23.28
N GLY A 12 -10.24 -8.47 -22.82
CA GLY A 12 -10.35 -7.49 -21.75
C GLY A 12 -9.30 -7.56 -20.62
N GLY A 13 -8.53 -8.63 -20.53
CA GLY A 13 -7.51 -8.80 -19.48
C GLY A 13 -8.09 -8.97 -18.06
N MET A 14 -7.28 -9.43 -17.13
CA MET A 14 -7.62 -9.52 -15.70
C MET A 14 -6.81 -8.50 -14.90
N ASP A 15 -7.39 -8.00 -13.81
CA ASP A 15 -6.66 -7.23 -12.80
C ASP A 15 -5.90 -8.20 -11.89
N VAL A 16 -4.58 -8.07 -11.86
CA VAL A 16 -3.69 -8.94 -11.07
C VAL A 16 -3.02 -8.12 -9.98
N MET A 17 -3.18 -8.50 -8.72
CA MET A 17 -2.39 -7.94 -7.62
C MET A 17 -1.07 -8.71 -7.48
N PHE A 18 0.06 -8.00 -7.48
CA PHE A 18 1.40 -8.58 -7.39
C PHE A 18 2.40 -7.63 -6.70
N PRO A 19 3.29 -8.16 -5.86
CA PRO A 19 3.24 -9.47 -5.22
C PRO A 19 2.20 -9.51 -4.08
N THR A 20 1.77 -10.71 -3.66
CA THR A 20 0.76 -10.88 -2.61
C THR A 20 1.32 -11.31 -1.26
N THR A 21 2.54 -11.86 -1.23
CA THR A 21 3.12 -12.49 -0.02
C THR A 21 4.46 -11.92 0.42
N HIS A 22 5.05 -11.02 -0.36
CA HIS A 22 6.36 -10.42 -0.05
C HIS A 22 6.45 -9.04 -0.70
N ASP A 23 7.36 -8.23 -0.22
CA ASP A 23 7.70 -6.95 -0.85
C ASP A 23 8.68 -7.14 -2.01
N ILE A 24 8.67 -6.21 -2.97
CA ILE A 24 9.71 -6.15 -4.00
C ILE A 24 10.96 -5.52 -3.37
N SER A 25 11.97 -6.34 -3.21
CA SER A 25 13.26 -5.98 -2.61
C SER A 25 14.41 -6.20 -3.60
N PRO A 26 15.61 -5.68 -3.34
CA PRO A 26 16.78 -5.93 -4.20
C PRO A 26 17.02 -7.42 -4.47
N ASN A 27 16.76 -8.28 -3.47
CA ASN A 27 16.99 -9.73 -3.60
C ASN A 27 15.92 -10.45 -4.45
N SER A 28 14.76 -9.85 -4.64
CA SER A 28 13.65 -10.44 -5.41
C SER A 28 13.38 -9.73 -6.74
N LEU A 29 14.10 -8.65 -7.03
CA LEU A 29 13.81 -7.75 -8.15
C LEU A 29 13.77 -8.47 -9.50
N ASP A 30 14.79 -9.27 -9.83
CA ASP A 30 14.87 -9.93 -11.14
C ASP A 30 13.70 -10.88 -11.39
N VAL A 31 13.32 -11.66 -10.38
CA VAL A 31 12.18 -12.58 -10.46
C VAL A 31 10.87 -11.80 -10.56
N CYS A 32 10.77 -10.66 -9.85
CA CYS A 32 9.60 -9.79 -9.93
C CYS A 32 9.47 -9.15 -11.32
N LEU A 33 10.57 -8.67 -11.92
CA LEU A 33 10.57 -8.11 -13.28
C LEU A 33 10.09 -9.14 -14.30
N GLN A 34 10.61 -10.37 -14.23
CA GLN A 34 10.17 -11.45 -15.13
C GLN A 34 8.70 -11.79 -14.97
N THR A 35 8.21 -11.82 -13.74
CA THR A 35 6.79 -12.10 -13.45
C THR A 35 5.89 -10.97 -13.97
N LEU A 36 6.27 -9.72 -13.74
CA LEU A 36 5.55 -8.55 -14.26
C LEU A 36 5.50 -8.56 -15.80
N GLN A 37 6.62 -8.86 -16.45
CA GLN A 37 6.66 -9.00 -17.91
C GLN A 37 5.62 -10.01 -18.40
N ASN A 38 5.58 -11.20 -17.81
CA ASN A 38 4.64 -12.25 -18.18
C ASN A 38 3.17 -11.84 -17.97
N ILE A 39 2.88 -11.10 -16.87
CA ILE A 39 1.53 -10.60 -16.60
C ILE A 39 1.10 -9.61 -17.68
N LEU A 40 1.97 -8.65 -18.00
CA LEU A 40 1.65 -7.56 -18.94
C LEU A 40 1.56 -8.06 -20.40
N GLU A 41 2.47 -8.95 -20.82
CA GLU A 41 2.45 -9.57 -22.16
C GLU A 41 1.22 -10.46 -22.38
N SER A 42 0.63 -10.96 -21.29
CA SER A 42 -0.65 -11.70 -21.36
C SER A 42 -1.87 -10.80 -21.48
N GLY A 43 -1.69 -9.47 -21.63
CA GLY A 43 -2.79 -8.50 -21.77
C GLY A 43 -3.48 -8.12 -20.45
N ASN A 44 -2.90 -8.49 -19.30
CA ASN A 44 -3.46 -8.18 -18.00
C ASN A 44 -3.05 -6.77 -17.53
N THR A 45 -3.81 -6.20 -16.58
CA THR A 45 -3.38 -5.07 -15.77
C THR A 45 -2.76 -5.58 -14.46
N VAL A 46 -1.90 -4.78 -13.84
CA VAL A 46 -1.27 -5.15 -12.58
C VAL A 46 -1.35 -4.03 -11.55
N LEU A 47 -1.80 -4.39 -10.35
CA LEU A 47 -1.66 -3.60 -9.14
C LEU A 47 -0.39 -4.06 -8.41
N ILE A 48 0.67 -3.26 -8.48
CA ILE A 48 1.93 -3.56 -7.79
C ILE A 48 1.81 -3.08 -6.35
N THR A 49 1.85 -4.02 -5.39
CA THR A 49 1.76 -3.73 -3.96
C THR A 49 3.09 -4.00 -3.28
N SER A 50 3.68 -3.01 -2.60
CA SER A 50 4.95 -3.18 -1.88
C SER A 50 5.20 -2.05 -0.90
N LYS A 51 6.08 -2.30 0.08
CA LYS A 51 6.83 -1.27 0.79
C LYS A 51 8.01 -0.89 -0.13
N PRO A 52 7.98 0.27 -0.79
CA PRO A 52 8.82 0.51 -1.95
C PRO A 52 10.28 0.77 -1.59
N HIS A 53 11.18 -0.04 -2.12
CA HIS A 53 12.61 0.28 -2.25
C HIS A 53 12.81 1.18 -3.46
N PHE A 54 13.39 2.35 -3.28
CA PHE A 54 13.52 3.36 -4.33
C PHE A 54 14.17 2.82 -5.60
N ASP A 55 15.31 2.13 -5.48
CA ASP A 55 16.00 1.58 -6.64
C ASP A 55 15.22 0.47 -7.36
N CYS A 56 14.45 -0.33 -6.61
CA CYS A 56 13.57 -1.34 -7.23
C CYS A 56 12.46 -0.66 -8.05
N ILE A 57 11.82 0.36 -7.48
CA ILE A 57 10.77 1.10 -8.19
C ILE A 57 11.33 1.83 -9.41
N ARG A 58 12.52 2.44 -9.29
CA ARG A 58 13.22 3.07 -10.41
C ARG A 58 13.48 2.10 -11.57
N HIS A 59 13.91 0.86 -11.26
CA HIS A 59 14.11 -0.17 -12.28
C HIS A 59 12.78 -0.59 -12.92
N ILE A 60 11.73 -0.82 -12.13
CA ILE A 60 10.41 -1.19 -12.65
C ILE A 60 9.88 -0.08 -13.58
N CYS A 61 9.95 1.18 -13.16
CA CYS A 61 9.53 2.31 -13.99
C CYS A 61 10.31 2.36 -15.30
N ALA A 62 11.63 2.21 -15.27
CA ALA A 62 12.46 2.24 -16.47
C ALA A 62 12.13 1.09 -17.45
N VAL A 63 11.95 -0.13 -16.94
CA VAL A 63 11.65 -1.31 -17.78
C VAL A 63 10.25 -1.24 -18.37
N PHE A 64 9.25 -0.84 -17.58
CA PHE A 64 7.84 -0.91 -17.97
C PHE A 64 7.24 0.43 -18.41
N HIS A 65 8.04 1.47 -18.56
CA HIS A 65 7.58 2.76 -19.09
C HIS A 65 6.79 2.64 -20.41
N PRO A 66 7.17 1.76 -21.36
CA PRO A 66 6.41 1.55 -22.59
C PRO A 66 4.98 1.04 -22.35
N HIS A 67 4.75 0.22 -21.33
CA HIS A 67 3.43 -0.30 -20.94
C HIS A 67 2.53 0.72 -20.26
N ASN A 68 3.09 1.89 -19.93
CA ASN A 68 2.35 3.01 -19.34
C ASN A 68 2.10 4.14 -20.34
N ARG A 69 2.75 4.13 -21.51
CA ARG A 69 2.54 5.10 -22.58
C ARG A 69 1.41 4.67 -23.52
N GLY A 70 0.78 5.64 -24.15
CA GLY A 70 -0.23 5.39 -25.18
C GLY A 70 -1.61 5.02 -24.66
N GLY A 71 -1.91 5.28 -23.38
CA GLY A 71 -3.24 5.08 -22.80
C GLY A 71 -3.54 3.66 -22.34
N THR A 72 -2.56 2.75 -22.35
CA THR A 72 -2.74 1.38 -21.87
C THR A 72 -2.87 1.31 -20.34
N ASN A 73 -2.15 2.18 -19.58
CA ASN A 73 -2.21 2.27 -18.11
C ASN A 73 -2.31 0.92 -17.40
N GLN A 74 -1.53 -0.08 -17.88
CA GLN A 74 -1.61 -1.44 -17.38
C GLN A 74 -1.07 -1.60 -15.95
N ILE A 75 -0.29 -0.61 -15.46
CA ILE A 75 0.35 -0.67 -14.14
C ILE A 75 -0.21 0.41 -13.23
N MET A 76 -0.57 0.00 -12.02
CA MET A 76 -0.81 0.89 -10.89
C MET A 76 0.05 0.46 -9.72
N PHE A 77 0.78 1.41 -9.12
CA PHE A 77 1.46 1.17 -7.85
C PHE A 77 0.54 1.46 -6.68
N ARG A 78 0.53 0.57 -5.68
CA ARG A 78 -0.05 0.80 -4.37
C ARG A 78 1.03 0.58 -3.31
N PHE A 79 1.61 1.66 -2.81
CA PHE A 79 2.66 1.56 -1.82
C PHE A 79 2.10 1.52 -0.41
N SER A 80 2.64 0.60 0.41
CA SER A 80 2.32 0.50 1.83
C SER A 80 3.16 1.52 2.61
N ILE A 81 2.50 2.53 3.18
CA ILE A 81 3.14 3.58 4.00
C ILE A 81 2.29 3.79 5.27
N GLY A 82 2.58 3.00 6.31
CA GLY A 82 1.79 2.97 7.54
C GLY A 82 2.14 4.05 8.57
N ALA A 83 3.31 4.70 8.44
CA ALA A 83 3.79 5.74 9.37
C ALA A 83 4.75 6.71 8.70
N MET A 84 4.84 7.94 9.25
CA MET A 84 5.93 8.89 8.97
C MET A 84 7.09 8.72 9.95
N ASN A 85 6.82 8.28 11.16
CA ASN A 85 7.83 8.11 12.19
C ASN A 85 8.69 6.88 11.92
N ASN A 86 9.98 7.11 11.65
CA ASN A 86 10.92 6.03 11.34
C ASN A 86 11.21 5.09 12.53
N PHE A 87 10.97 5.51 13.77
CA PHE A 87 11.06 4.62 14.93
C PHE A 87 9.93 3.58 14.87
N ILE A 88 8.71 4.03 14.60
CA ILE A 88 7.53 3.16 14.43
C ILE A 88 7.75 2.20 13.23
N LEU A 89 8.20 2.73 12.08
CA LEU A 89 8.51 1.90 10.93
C LEU A 89 9.62 0.89 11.22
N GLY A 90 10.68 1.29 11.93
CA GLY A 90 11.79 0.41 12.27
C GLY A 90 11.38 -0.75 13.18
N TYR A 91 10.36 -0.58 14.00
CA TYR A 91 9.82 -1.65 14.83
C TYR A 91 8.90 -2.59 14.02
N TRP A 92 7.91 -2.03 13.31
CA TRP A 92 6.88 -2.83 12.62
C TRP A 92 7.30 -3.36 11.26
N ASP A 93 8.17 -2.65 10.56
CA ASP A 93 8.65 -2.94 9.20
C ASP A 93 10.18 -3.03 9.17
N ARG A 94 10.77 -3.87 10.01
CA ARG A 94 12.19 -3.87 10.38
C ARG A 94 13.17 -3.80 9.22
N ASP A 95 12.93 -4.53 8.14
CA ASP A 95 13.81 -4.62 6.98
C ASP A 95 13.30 -3.83 5.76
N ALA A 96 12.27 -3.01 5.97
CA ALA A 96 11.68 -2.21 4.91
C ALA A 96 12.21 -0.76 4.89
N PRO A 97 12.10 -0.05 3.76
CA PRO A 97 12.56 1.32 3.62
C PRO A 97 11.94 2.28 4.63
N LYS A 98 12.68 3.31 5.00
CA LYS A 98 12.22 4.42 5.83
C LYS A 98 11.21 5.29 5.06
N PHE A 99 10.47 6.14 5.79
CA PHE A 99 9.42 6.98 5.21
C PHE A 99 9.90 7.81 4.01
N GLN A 100 11.05 8.47 4.12
CA GLN A 100 11.55 9.33 3.03
C GLN A 100 11.81 8.53 1.74
N GLU A 101 12.39 7.35 1.84
CA GLU A 101 12.64 6.49 0.67
C GLU A 101 11.32 6.03 0.03
N ARG A 102 10.31 5.68 0.84
CA ARG A 102 8.97 5.33 0.34
C ARG A 102 8.29 6.52 -0.36
N LEU A 103 8.43 7.72 0.19
CA LEU A 103 7.91 8.96 -0.41
C LEU A 103 8.63 9.27 -1.72
N ASP A 104 9.95 9.12 -1.77
CA ASP A 104 10.73 9.41 -2.98
C ASP A 104 10.42 8.40 -4.11
N ALA A 105 10.19 7.13 -3.75
CA ALA A 105 9.71 6.13 -4.69
C ALA A 105 8.29 6.44 -5.24
N LEU A 106 7.40 6.96 -4.37
CA LEU A 106 6.07 7.42 -4.78
C LEU A 106 6.16 8.61 -5.76
N LYS A 107 6.98 9.61 -5.44
CA LYS A 107 7.22 10.76 -6.32
C LYS A 107 7.72 10.31 -7.68
N LEU A 108 8.74 9.45 -7.69
CA LEU A 108 9.30 8.92 -8.93
C LEU A 108 8.23 8.24 -9.79
N ALA A 109 7.45 7.31 -9.21
CA ALA A 109 6.42 6.60 -9.95
C ALA A 109 5.35 7.57 -10.51
N HIS A 110 4.96 8.56 -9.73
CA HIS A 110 4.03 9.62 -10.15
C HIS A 110 4.62 10.46 -11.31
N ASP A 111 5.87 10.93 -11.18
CA ASP A 111 6.51 11.81 -12.14
C ASP A 111 6.83 11.08 -13.47
N GLU A 112 7.04 9.76 -13.42
CA GLU A 112 7.13 8.88 -14.59
C GLU A 112 5.74 8.57 -15.21
N GLY A 113 4.66 9.14 -14.67
CA GLY A 113 3.31 9.06 -15.23
C GLY A 113 2.56 7.77 -14.89
N PHE A 114 3.03 6.97 -13.94
CA PHE A 114 2.30 5.79 -13.49
C PHE A 114 1.11 6.16 -12.60
N ARG A 115 0.07 5.32 -12.63
CA ARG A 115 -1.01 5.41 -11.65
C ARG A 115 -0.48 5.03 -10.27
N THR A 116 -0.82 5.84 -9.27
CA THR A 116 -0.33 5.68 -7.90
C THR A 116 -1.47 5.64 -6.89
N SER A 117 -1.32 4.80 -5.90
CA SER A 117 -2.23 4.62 -4.77
C SER A 117 -1.40 4.35 -3.51
N ILE A 118 -1.96 4.60 -2.33
CA ILE A 118 -1.32 4.33 -1.05
C ILE A 118 -2.22 3.44 -0.21
N SER A 119 -1.60 2.49 0.50
CA SER A 119 -2.22 1.75 1.60
C SER A 119 -1.61 2.19 2.93
N VAL A 120 -2.40 2.86 3.75
CA VAL A 120 -2.15 3.12 5.17
C VAL A 120 -2.88 2.06 5.98
N GLU A 121 -2.60 0.80 5.69
CA GLU A 121 -3.14 -0.35 6.41
C GLU A 121 -2.03 -1.39 6.62
N PRO A 122 -1.66 -1.57 7.89
CA PRO A 122 -2.18 -0.90 9.07
C PRO A 122 -1.72 0.57 9.20
N CYS A 123 -2.61 1.42 9.72
CA CYS A 123 -2.24 2.76 10.17
C CYS A 123 -1.46 2.65 11.49
N LEU A 124 -0.15 2.74 11.41
CA LEU A 124 0.77 2.55 12.54
C LEU A 124 1.01 3.84 13.35
N ASP A 125 0.81 5.00 12.71
CA ASP A 125 1.13 6.33 13.26
C ASP A 125 -0.10 7.23 13.16
N THR A 126 -1.12 6.91 13.95
CA THR A 126 -2.41 7.60 13.90
C THR A 126 -2.31 9.07 14.30
N ALA A 127 -1.36 9.43 15.17
CA ALA A 127 -1.14 10.82 15.55
C ALA A 127 -0.69 11.70 14.38
N ASN A 128 0.02 11.12 13.41
CA ASN A 128 0.57 11.83 12.25
C ASN A 128 -0.14 11.50 10.93
N VAL A 129 -1.18 10.66 10.92
CA VAL A 129 -1.80 10.18 9.67
C VAL A 129 -2.35 11.31 8.79
N VAL A 130 -2.88 12.39 9.39
CA VAL A 130 -3.38 13.55 8.65
C VAL A 130 -2.23 14.30 7.97
N ASN A 131 -1.13 14.53 8.68
CA ASN A 131 0.06 15.16 8.11
C ASN A 131 0.67 14.28 7.01
N MET A 132 0.73 12.96 7.24
CA MET A 132 1.17 11.99 6.26
C MET A 132 0.31 12.01 5.00
N PHE A 133 -1.01 12.06 5.15
CA PHE A 133 -1.94 12.19 4.04
C PHE A 133 -1.59 13.39 3.15
N TYR A 134 -1.43 14.58 3.73
CA TYR A 134 -1.10 15.78 2.97
C TYR A 134 0.31 15.76 2.34
N ALA A 135 1.26 15.05 2.94
CA ALA A 135 2.58 14.85 2.35
C ALA A 135 2.54 13.90 1.14
N LEU A 136 1.67 12.89 1.16
CA LEU A 136 1.54 11.88 0.10
C LEU A 136 0.60 12.32 -1.04
N LYS A 137 -0.49 13.02 -0.70
CA LYS A 137 -1.57 13.42 -1.61
C LYS A 137 -1.12 14.01 -2.95
N PRO A 138 -0.10 14.90 -3.03
CA PRO A 138 0.34 15.48 -4.31
C PRO A 138 0.86 14.46 -5.33
N HIS A 139 1.20 13.26 -4.89
CA HIS A 139 1.82 12.21 -5.71
C HIS A 139 0.91 10.98 -5.88
N VAL A 140 -0.39 11.12 -5.54
CA VAL A 140 -1.38 10.04 -5.65
C VAL A 140 -2.41 10.39 -6.71
N THR A 141 -2.57 9.51 -7.70
CA THR A 141 -3.52 9.68 -8.80
C THR A 141 -4.83 8.94 -8.60
N ASN A 142 -4.88 7.95 -7.70
CA ASN A 142 -6.05 7.09 -7.53
C ASN A 142 -6.66 7.16 -6.12
N SER A 143 -5.98 6.66 -5.08
CA SER A 143 -6.57 6.54 -3.74
C SER A 143 -5.55 6.40 -2.63
N ILE A 144 -5.92 6.84 -1.43
CA ILE A 144 -5.20 6.62 -0.17
C ILE A 144 -6.15 5.87 0.76
N TRP A 145 -5.86 4.59 0.99
CA TRP A 145 -6.64 3.69 1.83
C TRP A 145 -6.17 3.78 3.27
N ILE A 146 -7.09 3.93 4.21
CA ILE A 146 -6.78 4.02 5.64
C ILE A 146 -7.53 2.92 6.39
N GLY A 147 -6.80 2.12 7.18
CA GLY A 147 -7.35 1.01 7.95
C GLY A 147 -6.58 0.72 9.23
N LYS A 148 -7.25 0.01 10.17
CA LYS A 148 -6.65 -0.43 11.45
C LYS A 148 -5.73 -1.65 11.26
N MET A 149 -4.84 -1.86 12.22
CA MET A 149 -4.22 -3.16 12.44
C MET A 149 -5.20 -4.08 13.19
N ASN A 150 -5.80 -5.00 12.47
CA ASN A 150 -6.73 -5.94 13.09
C ASN A 150 -6.01 -6.96 13.96
N LYS A 151 -6.56 -7.24 15.17
CA LYS A 151 -6.10 -8.27 16.09
C LYS A 151 -4.59 -8.15 16.40
N VAL A 152 -4.10 -6.96 16.72
CA VAL A 152 -2.67 -6.68 16.93
C VAL A 152 -2.03 -7.67 17.92
N ARG A 153 -2.64 -7.92 19.09
CA ARG A 153 -2.11 -8.87 20.10
C ARG A 153 -2.05 -10.32 19.65
N HIS A 154 -2.81 -10.71 18.62
CA HIS A 154 -2.75 -12.05 18.04
C HIS A 154 -1.67 -12.18 16.95
N ARG A 155 -1.22 -11.05 16.41
CA ARG A 155 -0.24 -11.00 15.31
C ARG A 155 1.18 -10.74 15.79
N VAL A 156 1.36 -10.31 17.04
CA VAL A 156 2.64 -9.93 17.62
C VAL A 156 2.94 -10.82 18.80
N MET A 157 4.13 -11.41 18.80
CA MET A 157 4.65 -12.09 19.99
C MET A 157 5.20 -11.02 20.94
N ILE A 158 4.55 -10.82 22.07
CA ILE A 158 4.95 -9.85 23.09
C ILE A 158 5.91 -10.56 24.03
N VAL A 159 7.18 -10.21 23.98
CA VAL A 159 8.27 -10.80 24.79
C VAL A 159 8.95 -9.75 25.65
N THR A 160 8.99 -8.51 25.18
CA THR A 160 9.70 -7.40 25.84
C THR A 160 8.73 -6.29 26.26
N GLU A 161 9.20 -5.40 27.12
CA GLU A 161 8.46 -4.17 27.47
C GLU A 161 8.29 -3.25 26.27
N GLU A 162 9.24 -3.28 25.34
CA GLU A 162 9.15 -2.53 24.08
C GLU A 162 8.00 -3.07 23.21
N ASP A 163 7.86 -4.40 23.10
CA ASP A 163 6.74 -5.00 22.34
C ASP A 163 5.39 -4.58 22.94
N GLU A 164 5.26 -4.65 24.27
CA GLU A 164 4.04 -4.23 24.95
C GLU A 164 3.75 -2.73 24.78
N HIS A 165 4.81 -1.90 24.78
CA HIS A 165 4.68 -0.46 24.51
C HIS A 165 4.19 -0.20 23.11
N MET A 166 4.79 -0.84 22.09
CA MET A 166 4.44 -0.65 20.69
C MET A 166 3.03 -1.15 20.37
N VAL A 167 2.63 -2.26 20.97
CA VAL A 167 1.24 -2.78 20.85
C VAL A 167 0.24 -1.80 21.46
N ARG A 168 0.53 -1.26 22.65
CA ARG A 168 -0.34 -0.24 23.29
C ARG A 168 -0.48 1.02 22.44
N LEU A 169 0.60 1.51 21.83
CA LEU A 169 0.52 2.67 20.93
C LEU A 169 -0.47 2.43 19.78
N ILE A 170 -0.47 1.22 19.21
CA ILE A 170 -1.46 0.86 18.18
C ILE A 170 -2.87 0.81 18.74
N GLU A 171 -3.09 0.16 19.89
CA GLU A 171 -4.42 0.05 20.51
C GLU A 171 -4.99 1.41 20.88
N GLU A 172 -4.20 2.28 21.49
CA GLU A 172 -4.58 3.65 21.86
C GLU A 172 -4.90 4.51 20.64
N GLY A 173 -4.09 4.38 19.57
CA GLY A 173 -4.30 5.12 18.32
C GLY A 173 -5.47 4.60 17.47
N GLN A 174 -6.01 3.40 17.75
CA GLN A 174 -7.08 2.78 16.96
C GLN A 174 -8.43 2.74 17.67
N THR A 175 -8.59 3.51 18.76
CA THR A 175 -9.87 3.66 19.43
C THR A 175 -10.91 4.30 18.50
N ASP A 176 -12.18 4.07 18.78
CA ASP A 176 -13.26 4.66 17.98
C ASP A 176 -13.22 6.20 17.97
N GLU A 177 -12.72 6.80 19.05
CA GLU A 177 -12.54 8.25 19.13
C GLU A 177 -11.46 8.73 18.12
N TRP A 178 -10.31 8.05 18.04
CA TRP A 178 -9.27 8.35 17.08
C TRP A 178 -9.75 8.14 15.63
N VAL A 179 -10.47 7.05 15.36
CA VAL A 179 -11.06 6.80 14.04
C VAL A 179 -11.99 7.94 13.62
N LYS A 180 -12.89 8.37 14.51
CA LYS A 180 -13.81 9.49 14.24
C LYS A 180 -13.05 10.80 14.02
N LYS A 181 -12.01 11.08 14.82
CA LYS A 181 -11.17 12.27 14.66
C LYS A 181 -10.47 12.32 13.30
N ILE A 182 -9.89 11.20 12.87
CA ILE A 182 -9.24 11.09 11.56
C ILE A 182 -10.26 11.22 10.43
N TYR A 183 -11.42 10.59 10.58
CA TYR A 183 -12.52 10.71 9.64
C TYR A 183 -12.97 12.15 9.46
N GLU A 184 -13.26 12.87 10.54
CA GLU A 184 -13.66 14.27 10.48
C GLU A 184 -12.62 15.17 9.79
N ALA A 185 -11.33 14.86 9.97
CA ALA A 185 -10.25 15.63 9.34
C ALA A 185 -10.10 15.37 7.83
N LEU A 186 -10.52 14.19 7.35
CA LEU A 186 -10.22 13.74 5.98
C LEU A 186 -11.46 13.36 5.15
N LYS A 187 -12.68 13.41 5.69
CA LYS A 187 -13.90 12.94 5.01
C LYS A 187 -14.24 13.67 3.71
N GLU A 188 -13.81 14.93 3.58
CA GLU A 188 -14.03 15.74 2.37
C GLU A 188 -12.94 15.52 1.30
N GLU A 189 -11.91 14.71 1.60
CA GLU A 189 -10.81 14.46 0.71
C GLU A 189 -11.15 13.37 -0.31
N VAL A 190 -11.19 13.72 -1.58
CA VAL A 190 -11.66 12.85 -2.67
C VAL A 190 -10.80 11.61 -2.90
N LEU A 191 -9.54 11.64 -2.49
CA LEU A 191 -8.60 10.52 -2.61
C LEU A 191 -8.71 9.50 -1.46
N VAL A 192 -9.33 9.86 -0.34
CA VAL A 192 -9.44 8.95 0.82
C VAL A 192 -10.41 7.82 0.51
N ARG A 193 -10.00 6.64 0.94
CA ARG A 193 -10.84 5.44 1.00
C ARG A 193 -10.70 4.81 2.37
N TRP A 194 -11.82 4.46 2.94
CA TRP A 194 -11.87 3.85 4.27
C TRP A 194 -11.96 2.34 4.16
N LYS A 195 -11.03 1.65 4.82
CA LYS A 195 -11.07 0.19 4.92
C LYS A 195 -12.22 -0.26 5.83
N GLU A 196 -12.63 -1.51 5.70
CA GLU A 196 -13.71 -2.11 6.46
C GLU A 196 -13.63 -1.81 7.97
N SER A 197 -12.44 -1.91 8.56
CA SER A 197 -12.19 -1.63 9.98
C SER A 197 -12.52 -0.21 10.43
N TYR A 198 -12.44 0.78 9.54
CA TYR A 198 -12.91 2.14 9.77
C TYR A 198 -14.40 2.27 9.51
N LYS A 199 -14.91 1.70 8.41
CA LYS A 199 -16.34 1.73 8.07
C LYS A 199 -17.22 1.15 9.15
N GLN A 200 -16.79 0.05 9.79
CA GLN A 200 -17.51 -0.55 10.92
C GLN A 200 -17.67 0.41 12.09
N VAL A 201 -16.64 1.16 12.48
CA VAL A 201 -16.70 2.16 13.55
C VAL A 201 -17.59 3.35 13.19
N LEU A 202 -17.56 3.75 11.91
CA LEU A 202 -18.24 4.93 11.41
C LEU A 202 -19.69 4.66 10.97
N GLY A 203 -20.12 3.41 10.95
CA GLY A 203 -21.43 3.03 10.42
C GLY A 203 -21.59 3.27 8.92
N LEU A 204 -20.48 3.24 8.17
CA LEU A 204 -20.49 3.39 6.71
C LEU A 204 -20.82 2.06 6.03
N PRO A 205 -21.41 2.10 4.82
CA PRO A 205 -21.70 0.89 4.05
C PRO A 205 -20.42 0.06 3.84
N LEU A 206 -20.53 -1.25 4.09
CA LEU A 206 -19.49 -2.22 3.76
C LEU A 206 -19.62 -2.65 2.31
N ALA A 207 -18.53 -3.15 1.72
CA ALA A 207 -18.59 -3.76 0.41
C ALA A 207 -19.46 -5.04 0.45
N GLU A 208 -20.19 -5.32 -0.63
CA GLU A 208 -21.04 -6.51 -0.72
C GLU A 208 -20.21 -7.80 -0.88
N GLU A 209 -19.02 -7.69 -1.46
CA GLU A 209 -18.09 -8.80 -1.67
C GLU A 209 -16.85 -8.65 -0.78
N GLU A 210 -16.38 -9.77 -0.22
CA GLU A 210 -15.14 -9.82 0.56
C GLU A 210 -13.95 -9.41 -0.33
N GLY A 211 -13.16 -8.44 0.14
CA GLY A 211 -11.99 -7.93 -0.59
C GLY A 211 -12.28 -6.80 -1.59
N ALA A 212 -13.52 -6.43 -1.84
CA ALA A 212 -13.86 -5.31 -2.75
C ALA A 212 -13.38 -3.94 -2.22
N ASP A 213 -13.02 -3.84 -0.94
CA ASP A 213 -12.35 -2.68 -0.31
C ASP A 213 -10.79 -2.81 -0.35
N ALA A 214 -10.26 -3.63 -1.23
CA ALA A 214 -8.83 -3.86 -1.35
C ALA A 214 -8.14 -2.87 -2.32
#